data_acfee98703989b087cbe0cfe4fbecb10
#
_entry.id   acfee98703989b087cbe0cfe4fbecb10
#
_cell.length_a   1.000
_cell.length_b   1.000
_cell.length_c   1.000
_cell.angle_alpha   90.00
_cell.angle_beta   90.00
_cell.angle_gamma   90.00
#
_symmetry.space_group_name_H-M   'P 1'
#
loop_
_entity.id
_entity.type
_entity.pdbx_description
1 polymer ?
#
loop_
_entity_poly.entity_id
_entity_poly.type
_entity_poly.pdbx_seq_one_letter_code
_entity_poly.pdbx_strand_id
1 'polypeptide(L)'
;DQSGSYVGSSYGWATARDWARFAQLYMDEGRVDDYQLLPEGWVNFSVEKAAGSDGVYGAQVWLPQSDELPSVPSDLFMFRGFQDQRIVMIPSRKCVMVRLGMNADQSFPLQSFISEVLEALPPVE
;
A
#
# COMPACT_ATOMS: atom_id res chain seq x y z
N ASP A 1 -15.65 -15.81 -8.68
CA ASP A 1 -15.66 -17.21 -9.10
C ASP A 1 -16.74 -17.47 -10.15
N GLN A 2 -16.91 -18.70 -10.58
CA GLN A 2 -17.92 -19.05 -11.59
C GLN A 2 -19.37 -18.83 -11.11
N SER A 3 -19.59 -18.74 -9.81
CA SER A 3 -20.90 -18.43 -9.21
C SER A 3 -21.19 -16.92 -9.16
N GLY A 4 -20.27 -16.07 -9.58
CA GLY A 4 -20.36 -14.62 -9.46
C GLY A 4 -19.97 -14.09 -8.09
N SER A 5 -19.45 -14.93 -7.19
CA SER A 5 -19.02 -14.50 -5.87
C SER A 5 -17.62 -13.87 -5.94
N TYR A 6 -17.46 -12.71 -5.32
CA TYR A 6 -16.17 -12.04 -5.20
C TYR A 6 -15.29 -12.79 -4.18
N VAL A 7 -14.04 -13.05 -4.56
CA VAL A 7 -13.06 -13.66 -3.65
C VAL A 7 -12.21 -12.55 -3.03
N GLY A 8 -12.57 -12.14 -1.82
CA GLY A 8 -11.96 -11.00 -1.15
C GLY A 8 -10.53 -11.23 -0.64
N SER A 9 -10.07 -12.48 -0.59
CA SER A 9 -8.75 -12.82 -0.02
C SER A 9 -7.61 -12.84 -1.04
N SER A 10 -7.89 -13.00 -2.33
CA SER A 10 -6.88 -13.14 -3.37
C SER A 10 -7.48 -13.05 -4.77
N TYR A 11 -6.60 -13.12 -5.78
CA TYR A 11 -6.99 -13.09 -7.21
C TYR A 11 -7.68 -11.80 -7.67
N GLY A 12 -7.38 -10.67 -7.01
CA GLY A 12 -7.77 -9.35 -7.51
C GLY A 12 -6.94 -8.98 -8.75
N TRP A 13 -7.61 -8.81 -9.90
CA TRP A 13 -6.98 -8.41 -11.15
C TRP A 13 -7.40 -7.00 -11.52
N ALA A 14 -6.44 -6.11 -11.65
CA ALA A 14 -6.65 -4.75 -12.10
C ALA A 14 -5.39 -4.20 -12.77
N THR A 15 -5.53 -3.13 -13.52
CA THR A 15 -4.37 -2.43 -14.07
C THR A 15 -3.58 -1.71 -12.97
N ALA A 16 -2.30 -1.40 -13.21
CA ALA A 16 -1.53 -0.62 -12.24
C ALA A 16 -2.19 0.74 -11.91
N ARG A 17 -2.85 1.36 -12.90
CA ARG A 17 -3.57 2.62 -12.70
C ARG A 17 -4.81 2.46 -11.83
N ASP A 18 -5.53 1.35 -11.94
CA ASP A 18 -6.70 1.10 -11.08
C ASP A 18 -6.26 0.76 -9.64
N TRP A 19 -5.16 0.03 -9.48
CA TRP A 19 -4.56 -0.17 -8.16
C TRP A 19 -4.08 1.16 -7.55
N ALA A 20 -3.53 2.08 -8.35
CA ALA A 20 -3.16 3.40 -7.87
C ALA A 20 -4.38 4.23 -7.44
N ARG A 21 -5.51 4.15 -8.16
CA ARG A 21 -6.77 4.78 -7.75
C ARG A 21 -7.32 4.20 -6.45
N PHE A 22 -7.21 2.87 -6.29
CA PHE A 22 -7.59 2.23 -5.03
C PHE A 22 -6.72 2.69 -3.86
N ALA A 23 -5.42 2.83 -4.08
CA ALA A 23 -4.51 3.38 -3.08
C ALA A 23 -4.81 4.86 -2.78
N GLN A 24 -5.17 5.65 -3.82
CA GLN A 24 -5.55 7.05 -3.63
C GLN A 24 -6.75 7.20 -2.69
N LEU A 25 -7.71 6.26 -2.71
CA LEU A 25 -8.81 6.25 -1.75
C LEU A 25 -8.31 6.23 -0.28
N TYR A 26 -7.24 5.49 0.01
CA TYR A 26 -6.62 5.49 1.34
C TYR A 26 -5.87 6.79 1.62
N MET A 27 -5.20 7.36 0.62
CA MET A 27 -4.51 8.66 0.73
C MET A 27 -5.48 9.82 0.99
N ASP A 28 -6.71 9.69 0.49
CA ASP A 28 -7.80 10.67 0.62
C ASP A 28 -8.76 10.32 1.77
N GLU A 29 -8.27 9.62 2.80
CA GLU A 29 -9.02 9.26 4.02
C GLU A 29 -10.37 8.57 3.72
N GLY A 30 -10.42 7.75 2.69
CA GLY A 30 -11.62 7.02 2.29
C GLY A 30 -12.62 7.81 1.45
N ARG A 31 -12.23 8.95 0.89
CA ARG A 31 -13.07 9.80 0.06
C ARG A 31 -12.80 9.61 -1.42
N VAL A 32 -13.86 9.77 -2.22
CA VAL A 32 -13.79 9.90 -3.67
C VAL A 32 -14.62 11.13 -4.02
N ASP A 33 -13.98 12.17 -4.53
CA ASP A 33 -14.57 13.47 -4.74
C ASP A 33 -15.26 13.97 -3.44
N ASP A 34 -16.54 14.29 -3.48
CA ASP A 34 -17.31 14.73 -2.32
C ASP A 34 -17.96 13.58 -1.52
N TYR A 35 -17.71 12.33 -1.92
CA TYR A 35 -18.36 11.18 -1.31
C TYR A 35 -17.44 10.43 -0.36
N GLN A 36 -17.89 10.20 0.90
CA GLN A 36 -17.20 9.37 1.87
C GLN A 36 -17.52 7.88 1.60
N LEU A 37 -16.60 7.16 0.97
CA LEU A 37 -16.77 5.75 0.61
C LEU A 37 -16.42 4.80 1.75
N LEU A 38 -15.28 5.03 2.41
CA LEU A 38 -14.90 4.30 3.63
C LEU A 38 -15.33 5.11 4.86
N PRO A 39 -15.69 4.46 5.97
CA PRO A 39 -16.02 5.16 7.20
C PRO A 39 -14.90 6.12 7.64
N GLU A 40 -15.27 7.25 8.23
CA GLU A 40 -14.29 8.15 8.84
C GLU A 40 -13.43 7.41 9.87
N GLY A 41 -12.12 7.66 9.86
CA GLY A 41 -11.17 6.96 10.72
C GLY A 41 -10.77 5.55 10.27
N TRP A 42 -11.35 5.03 9.18
CA TRP A 42 -11.01 3.69 8.67
C TRP A 42 -9.54 3.55 8.31
N VAL A 43 -8.96 4.56 7.67
CA VAL A 43 -7.53 4.54 7.27
C VAL A 43 -6.65 4.55 8.51
N ASN A 44 -6.94 5.41 9.49
CA ASN A 44 -6.22 5.45 10.77
C ASN A 44 -6.29 4.11 11.48
N PHE A 45 -7.48 3.52 11.59
CA PHE A 45 -7.65 2.16 12.12
C PHE A 45 -6.83 1.12 11.34
N SER A 46 -6.79 1.23 10.01
CA SER A 46 -6.08 0.27 9.17
C SER A 46 -4.57 0.29 9.38
N VAL A 47 -3.99 1.44 9.73
CA VAL A 47 -2.54 1.56 9.97
C VAL A 47 -2.14 1.41 11.45
N GLU A 48 -3.09 1.19 12.35
CA GLU A 48 -2.78 0.80 13.71
C GLU A 48 -2.16 -0.60 13.76
N LYS A 49 -1.12 -0.75 14.58
CA LYS A 49 -0.43 -2.03 14.74
C LYS A 49 -1.36 -3.08 15.35
N ALA A 50 -1.63 -4.13 14.62
CA ALA A 50 -2.45 -5.24 15.11
C ALA A 50 -1.72 -5.98 16.24
N ALA A 51 -2.46 -6.38 17.27
CA ALA A 51 -1.91 -7.15 18.38
C ALA A 51 -1.32 -8.48 17.87
N GLY A 52 -0.10 -8.79 18.32
CA GLY A 52 0.62 -10.00 17.91
C GLY A 52 1.24 -9.96 16.50
N SER A 53 1.25 -8.79 15.86
CA SER A 53 1.89 -8.63 14.53
C SER A 53 3.35 -8.19 14.60
N ASP A 54 3.93 -8.03 15.80
CA ASP A 54 5.25 -7.41 16.01
C ASP A 54 5.41 -6.03 15.35
N GLY A 55 4.28 -5.37 15.13
CA GLY A 55 4.21 -4.04 14.53
C GLY A 55 4.36 -3.98 13.03
N VAL A 56 4.28 -5.12 12.34
CA VAL A 56 4.46 -5.20 10.89
C VAL A 56 3.15 -5.21 10.09
N TYR A 57 2.02 -5.32 10.77
CA TYR A 57 0.72 -5.45 10.14
C TYR A 57 -0.36 -4.68 10.89
N GLY A 58 -1.27 -4.07 10.15
CA GLY A 58 -2.46 -3.41 10.65
C GLY A 58 -3.73 -4.16 10.25
N ALA A 59 -4.79 -3.44 9.93
CA ALA A 59 -6.02 -4.03 9.40
C ALA A 59 -5.94 -4.10 7.86
N GLN A 60 -5.51 -5.24 7.33
CA GLN A 60 -5.32 -5.51 5.89
C GLN A 60 -4.21 -4.71 5.20
N VAL A 61 -3.37 -4.02 5.94
CA VAL A 61 -2.21 -3.30 5.42
C VAL A 61 -0.92 -3.77 6.09
N TRP A 62 0.17 -3.73 5.36
CA TRP A 62 1.52 -3.96 5.87
C TRP A 62 2.14 -2.64 6.27
N LEU A 63 2.80 -2.63 7.41
CA LEU A 63 3.50 -1.47 7.95
C LEU A 63 5.01 -1.61 7.71
N PRO A 64 5.78 -0.52 7.67
CA PRO A 64 7.21 -0.60 7.46
C PRO A 64 7.88 -1.31 8.63
N GLN A 65 8.69 -2.31 8.31
CA GLN A 65 9.59 -2.94 9.26
C GLN A 65 10.93 -2.22 9.21
N SER A 66 11.46 -1.81 10.36
CA SER A 66 12.74 -1.10 10.44
C SER A 66 13.90 -1.89 9.83
N ASP A 67 13.87 -3.21 9.93
CA ASP A 67 14.92 -4.09 9.42
C ASP A 67 14.83 -4.34 7.91
N GLU A 68 13.61 -4.35 7.35
CA GLU A 68 13.40 -4.51 5.91
C GLU A 68 13.47 -3.18 5.16
N LEU A 69 13.00 -2.10 5.78
CA LEU A 69 12.85 -0.78 5.17
C LEU A 69 13.39 0.34 6.08
N PRO A 70 14.70 0.34 6.40
CA PRO A 70 15.26 1.25 7.40
C PRO A 70 15.26 2.73 7.00
N SER A 71 15.16 3.04 5.72
CA SER A 71 15.31 4.40 5.19
C SER A 71 14.07 4.94 4.51
N VAL A 72 12.89 4.39 4.79
CA VAL A 72 11.62 4.91 4.27
C VAL A 72 10.91 5.82 5.29
N PRO A 73 10.00 6.70 4.85
CA PRO A 73 9.16 7.46 5.76
C PRO A 73 8.36 6.54 6.70
N SER A 74 8.26 6.92 7.97
CA SER A 74 7.61 6.12 9.01
C SER A 74 6.10 5.96 8.85
N ASP A 75 5.48 6.83 8.05
CA ASP A 75 4.07 6.82 7.70
C ASP A 75 3.74 5.99 6.46
N LEU A 76 4.75 5.30 5.90
CA LEU A 76 4.53 4.36 4.82
C LEU A 76 3.64 3.20 5.26
N PHE A 77 2.69 2.84 4.44
CA PHE A 77 1.98 1.57 4.54
C PHE A 77 1.74 1.00 3.14
N MET A 78 1.45 -0.30 3.04
CA MET A 78 1.37 -0.93 1.74
C MET A 78 0.43 -2.13 1.69
N PHE A 79 -0.04 -2.45 0.49
CA PHE A 79 -0.58 -3.76 0.16
C PHE A 79 0.50 -4.62 -0.47
N ARG A 80 0.60 -5.86 -0.05
CA ARG A 80 1.56 -6.85 -0.57
C ARG A 80 0.80 -8.01 -1.20
N GLY A 81 1.20 -8.36 -2.40
CA GLY A 81 0.64 -9.49 -3.12
C GLY A 81 1.69 -10.54 -3.47
N PHE A 82 1.22 -11.69 -3.93
CA PHE A 82 2.06 -12.81 -4.35
C PHE A 82 3.09 -12.38 -5.41
N GLN A 83 4.30 -12.92 -5.35
CA GLN A 83 5.41 -12.61 -6.26
C GLN A 83 5.79 -11.12 -6.31
N ASP A 84 5.84 -10.49 -5.14
CA ASP A 84 6.26 -9.10 -4.98
C ASP A 84 5.36 -8.04 -5.64
N GLN A 85 4.06 -8.32 -5.78
CA GLN A 85 3.12 -7.23 -6.08
C GLN A 85 3.14 -6.24 -4.91
N ARG A 86 3.26 -4.94 -5.21
CA ARG A 86 3.35 -3.89 -4.19
C ARG A 86 2.50 -2.69 -4.58
N ILE A 87 1.75 -2.20 -3.62
CA ILE A 87 1.09 -0.91 -3.69
C ILE A 87 1.55 -0.16 -2.44
N VAL A 88 2.39 0.83 -2.61
CA VAL A 88 3.02 1.59 -1.53
C VAL A 88 2.37 2.95 -1.44
N MET A 89 1.99 3.35 -0.24
CA MET A 89 1.39 4.64 0.07
C MET A 89 2.26 5.36 1.09
N ILE A 90 2.59 6.63 0.82
CA ILE A 90 3.41 7.47 1.68
C ILE A 90 2.74 8.84 1.82
N PRO A 91 1.89 9.04 2.84
CA PRO A 91 1.13 10.27 3.02
C PRO A 91 2.00 11.52 3.11
N SER A 92 3.08 11.52 3.89
CA SER A 92 4.01 12.65 4.03
C SER A 92 4.66 13.08 2.72
N ARG A 93 4.66 12.22 1.72
CA ARG A 93 5.24 12.49 0.39
C ARG A 93 4.16 12.63 -0.68
N LYS A 94 2.88 12.58 -0.33
CA LYS A 94 1.74 12.58 -1.26
C LYS A 94 1.97 11.61 -2.43
N CYS A 95 2.48 10.42 -2.13
CA CYS A 95 2.99 9.48 -3.13
C CYS A 95 2.33 8.12 -3.03
N VAL A 96 1.90 7.62 -4.18
CA VAL A 96 1.48 6.24 -4.39
C VAL A 96 2.38 5.60 -5.44
N MET A 97 2.91 4.43 -5.13
CA MET A 97 3.70 3.63 -6.06
C MET A 97 3.05 2.28 -6.27
N VAL A 98 2.93 1.85 -7.51
CA VAL A 98 2.41 0.52 -7.86
C VAL A 98 3.45 -0.24 -8.64
N ARG A 99 3.82 -1.40 -8.13
CA ARG A 99 4.67 -2.35 -8.82
C ARG A 99 3.88 -3.63 -9.09
N LEU A 100 3.72 -3.95 -10.36
CA LEU A 100 3.21 -5.25 -10.81
C LEU A 100 4.35 -6.00 -11.51
N GLY A 101 4.51 -7.27 -11.20
CA GLY A 101 5.59 -8.07 -11.79
C GLY A 101 5.59 -9.49 -11.24
N MET A 102 6.54 -10.30 -11.71
CA MET A 102 6.68 -11.69 -11.32
C MET A 102 8.10 -11.92 -10.77
N ASN A 103 8.23 -11.92 -9.45
CA ASN A 103 9.45 -12.31 -8.75
C ASN A 103 9.16 -13.55 -7.90
N ALA A 104 9.40 -14.73 -8.49
CA ALA A 104 9.11 -15.99 -7.81
C ALA A 104 9.94 -16.20 -6.53
N ASP A 105 11.12 -15.62 -6.48
CA ASP A 105 12.06 -15.64 -5.34
C ASP A 105 11.84 -14.50 -4.33
N GLN A 106 10.88 -13.64 -4.58
CA GLN A 106 10.60 -12.46 -3.75
C GLN A 106 11.83 -11.55 -3.53
N SER A 107 12.68 -11.46 -4.53
CA SER A 107 13.96 -10.72 -4.48
C SER A 107 13.84 -9.26 -4.95
N PHE A 108 12.64 -8.71 -5.09
CA PHE A 108 12.48 -7.34 -5.53
C PHE A 108 13.09 -6.35 -4.53
N PRO A 109 14.03 -5.48 -4.95
CA PRO A 109 14.73 -4.57 -4.04
C PRO A 109 13.84 -3.38 -3.66
N LEU A 110 12.83 -3.63 -2.82
CA LEU A 110 11.79 -2.67 -2.46
C LEU A 110 12.36 -1.38 -1.85
N GLN A 111 13.34 -1.49 -0.96
CA GLN A 111 13.98 -0.33 -0.33
C GLN A 111 14.61 0.60 -1.36
N SER A 112 15.41 0.06 -2.27
CA SER A 112 16.07 0.84 -3.33
C SER A 112 15.04 1.46 -4.27
N PHE A 113 14.03 0.71 -4.67
CA PHE A 113 12.95 1.21 -5.52
C PHE A 113 12.23 2.42 -4.88
N ILE A 114 11.86 2.32 -3.61
CA ILE A 114 11.21 3.43 -2.90
C ILE A 114 12.14 4.64 -2.82
N SER A 115 13.40 4.43 -2.43
CA SER A 115 14.38 5.51 -2.28
C SER A 115 14.62 6.25 -3.58
N GLU A 116 14.88 5.54 -4.67
CA GLU A 116 15.12 6.13 -5.99
C GLU A 116 13.91 6.93 -6.50
N VAL A 117 12.71 6.41 -6.31
CA VAL A 117 11.49 7.15 -6.67
C VAL A 117 11.33 8.41 -5.85
N LEU A 118 11.54 8.33 -4.52
CA LEU A 118 11.41 9.50 -3.63
C LEU A 118 12.47 10.57 -3.91
N GLU A 119 13.67 10.18 -4.30
CA GLU A 119 14.74 11.11 -4.71
C GLU A 119 14.41 11.83 -6.04
N ALA A 120 13.73 11.14 -6.95
CA ALA A 120 13.32 11.71 -8.23
C ALA A 120 12.10 12.64 -8.14
N LEU A 121 11.32 12.56 -7.06
CA LEU A 121 10.15 13.39 -6.86
C LEU A 121 10.51 14.76 -6.27
N PRO A 122 9.81 15.84 -6.67
CA PRO A 122 10.01 17.15 -6.06
C PRO A 122 9.68 17.10 -4.56
N PRO A 123 10.26 18.02 -3.76
CA PRO A 123 9.84 18.20 -2.37
C PRO A 123 8.35 18.48 -2.29
N VAL A 124 7.69 17.96 -1.26
CA VAL A 124 6.30 18.30 -0.95
C VAL A 124 6.27 19.66 -0.27
N GLU A 125 5.57 20.61 -0.87
CA GLU A 125 5.28 21.92 -0.27
C GLU A 125 4.23 21.81 0.84
#